data_303cd8f9b85fecb2069cf19d27c20a26
#
_entry.id   303cd8f9b85fecb2069cf19d27c20a26
#
_cell.length_a   1.000
_cell.length_b   1.000
_cell.length_c   1.000
_cell.angle_alpha   90.00
_cell.angle_beta   90.00
_cell.angle_gamma   90.00
#
_symmetry.space_group_name_H-M   'P 1'
#
loop_
_entity.id
_entity.type
_entity.pdbx_description
1 polymer ?
#
loop_
_entity_poly.entity_id
_entity_poly.type
_entity_poly.pdbx_seq_one_letter_code
_entity_poly.pdbx_strand_id
1 'polypeptide(L)'
;IHMVGARFANSLVALDVSPAEMTWKLGVDMLSFGATKNGALTADAIVCFDPSLATELSFRHKRGGQLTSKMRFQTAQLDAYLTDDLWFDNARQANAMAARLRAGIADVAGVTVMSEPGSNILFANFSSELTTAWFPLRTSPPTSMSS
;
A
#
# COMPACT_ATOMS: atom_id res chain seq x y z
N ILE A 1 -16.32 -9.60 8.73
CA ILE A 1 -15.72 -8.39 8.09
C ILE A 1 -14.38 -8.78 7.47
N HIS A 2 -14.17 -8.41 6.19
CA HIS A 2 -12.88 -8.53 5.53
C HIS A 2 -12.20 -7.16 5.46
N MET A 3 -11.00 -7.07 6.03
CA MET A 3 -10.16 -5.87 5.95
C MET A 3 -9.12 -6.01 4.84
N VAL A 4 -9.03 -5.01 3.96
CA VAL A 4 -7.97 -4.92 2.95
C VAL A 4 -6.80 -4.14 3.52
N GLY A 5 -5.75 -4.85 3.93
CA GLY A 5 -4.59 -4.30 4.62
C GLY A 5 -3.36 -4.06 3.73
N ALA A 6 -3.56 -3.53 2.50
CA ALA A 6 -2.45 -3.26 1.58
C ALA A 6 -1.40 -2.25 2.12
N ARG A 7 -1.78 -1.44 3.12
CA ARG A 7 -0.91 -0.52 3.86
C ARG A 7 -1.14 -0.64 5.38
N PHE A 8 -1.34 -1.85 5.83
CA PHE A 8 -1.69 -2.13 7.23
C PHE A 8 -0.66 -1.55 8.22
N ALA A 9 0.62 -1.81 7.99
CA ALA A 9 1.70 -1.28 8.82
C ALA A 9 1.72 0.26 8.88
N ASN A 10 1.53 0.93 7.74
CA ASN A 10 1.50 2.39 7.69
C ASN A 10 0.32 2.96 8.49
N SER A 11 -0.82 2.30 8.47
CA SER A 11 -2.00 2.71 9.23
C SER A 11 -1.81 2.48 10.73
N LEU A 12 -1.20 1.35 11.15
CA LEU A 12 -0.89 1.09 12.56
C LEU A 12 0.04 2.17 13.13
N VAL A 13 1.10 2.51 12.39
CA VAL A 13 2.03 3.57 12.79
C VAL A 13 1.35 4.94 12.85
N ALA A 14 0.48 5.25 11.88
CA ALA A 14 -0.21 6.54 11.83
C ALA A 14 -1.23 6.73 12.95
N LEU A 15 -1.88 5.63 13.38
CA LEU A 15 -2.91 5.63 14.42
C LEU A 15 -2.35 5.32 15.82
N ASP A 16 -1.09 4.91 15.90
CA ASP A 16 -0.43 4.47 17.14
C ASP A 16 -1.23 3.38 17.87
N VAL A 17 -1.67 2.35 17.12
CA VAL A 17 -2.45 1.23 17.63
C VAL A 17 -1.77 -0.10 17.34
N SER A 18 -2.05 -1.10 18.17
CA SER A 18 -1.58 -2.46 17.93
C SER A 18 -2.34 -3.15 16.79
N PRO A 19 -1.75 -4.18 16.16
CA PRO A 19 -2.45 -4.99 15.16
C PRO A 19 -3.77 -5.57 15.67
N ALA A 20 -3.83 -5.98 16.93
CA ALA A 20 -5.02 -6.55 17.55
C ALA A 20 -6.16 -5.51 17.68
N GLU A 21 -5.81 -4.29 18.07
CA GLU A 21 -6.78 -3.19 18.20
C GLU A 21 -7.36 -2.76 16.88
N MET A 22 -6.58 -2.86 15.80
CA MET A 22 -7.05 -2.49 14.46
C MET A 22 -7.76 -3.66 13.74
N THR A 23 -7.77 -4.87 14.28
CA THR A 23 -8.31 -6.05 13.61
C THR A 23 -9.35 -6.79 14.44
N TRP A 24 -8.98 -7.93 14.99
CA TRP A 24 -9.93 -8.85 15.62
C TRP A 24 -10.67 -8.27 16.81
N LYS A 25 -10.10 -7.32 17.56
CA LYS A 25 -10.80 -6.61 18.64
C LYS A 25 -11.92 -5.70 18.14
N LEU A 26 -11.88 -5.31 16.85
CA LEU A 26 -12.96 -4.56 16.18
C LEU A 26 -13.93 -5.45 15.40
N GLY A 27 -13.80 -6.78 15.53
CA GLY A 27 -14.67 -7.73 14.84
C GLY A 27 -14.26 -7.99 13.38
N VAL A 28 -13.00 -7.81 13.03
CA VAL A 28 -12.48 -8.23 11.73
C VAL A 28 -12.29 -9.74 11.73
N ASP A 29 -12.91 -10.44 10.79
CA ASP A 29 -12.84 -11.89 10.64
C ASP A 29 -11.64 -12.33 9.81
N MET A 30 -11.23 -11.48 8.84
CA MET A 30 -10.16 -11.78 7.89
C MET A 30 -9.44 -10.51 7.47
N LEU A 31 -8.10 -10.60 7.32
CA LEU A 31 -7.24 -9.51 6.85
C LEU A 31 -6.44 -9.97 5.63
N SER A 32 -6.49 -9.23 4.54
CA SER A 32 -5.47 -9.30 3.49
C SER A 32 -4.27 -8.48 3.93
N PHE A 33 -3.27 -9.14 4.49
CA PHE A 33 -2.06 -8.53 5.03
C PHE A 33 -1.05 -8.29 3.90
N GLY A 34 -0.87 -7.03 3.49
CA GLY A 34 0.02 -6.65 2.42
C GLY A 34 1.41 -6.26 2.91
N ALA A 35 2.44 -6.97 2.44
CA ALA A 35 3.84 -6.62 2.69
C ALA A 35 4.51 -5.99 1.46
N THR A 36 4.00 -6.22 0.27
CA THR A 36 4.58 -5.76 -1.01
C THR A 36 4.76 -4.24 -1.09
N LYS A 37 3.84 -3.45 -0.53
CA LYS A 37 3.94 -1.98 -0.54
C LYS A 37 4.79 -1.40 0.59
N ASN A 38 5.40 -2.27 1.41
CA ASN A 38 6.15 -1.85 2.59
C ASN A 38 7.51 -2.56 2.73
N GLY A 39 8.08 -3.03 1.62
CA GLY A 39 9.46 -3.54 1.57
C GLY A 39 9.62 -4.98 1.10
N ALA A 40 8.56 -5.79 1.03
CA ALA A 40 8.63 -7.10 0.41
C ALA A 40 8.58 -6.98 -1.12
N LEU A 41 9.20 -7.90 -1.83
CA LEU A 41 9.20 -7.92 -3.28
C LEU A 41 7.84 -8.38 -3.83
N THR A 42 7.34 -9.50 -3.33
CA THR A 42 6.05 -10.09 -3.77
C THR A 42 5.53 -11.05 -2.70
N ALA A 43 5.08 -10.51 -1.58
CA ALA A 43 4.55 -11.32 -0.49
C ALA A 43 3.38 -10.60 0.18
N ASP A 44 2.21 -11.21 0.10
CA ASP A 44 1.03 -10.84 0.85
C ASP A 44 0.47 -12.11 1.52
N ALA A 45 -0.20 -11.97 2.65
CA ALA A 45 -0.79 -13.06 3.39
C ALA A 45 -2.28 -12.83 3.65
N ILE A 46 -3.02 -13.90 3.82
CA ILE A 46 -4.38 -13.83 4.34
C ILE A 46 -4.35 -14.34 5.77
N VAL A 47 -4.74 -13.47 6.71
CA VAL A 47 -4.87 -13.80 8.12
C VAL A 47 -6.34 -14.01 8.44
N CYS A 48 -6.70 -15.21 8.89
CA CYS A 48 -8.04 -15.53 9.36
C CYS A 48 -8.07 -15.44 10.89
N PHE A 49 -8.90 -14.55 11.41
CA PHE A 49 -9.17 -14.46 12.85
C PHE A 49 -10.33 -15.37 13.26
N ASP A 50 -11.21 -15.71 12.31
CA ASP A 50 -12.25 -16.73 12.48
C ASP A 50 -11.79 -18.07 11.87
N PRO A 51 -11.49 -19.09 12.70
CA PRO A 51 -11.03 -20.40 12.22
C PRO A 51 -12.07 -21.12 11.33
N SER A 52 -13.35 -20.80 11.45
CA SER A 52 -14.41 -21.42 10.65
C SER A 52 -14.26 -21.13 9.15
N LEU A 53 -13.63 -20.00 8.80
CA LEU A 53 -13.39 -19.59 7.42
C LEU A 53 -12.16 -20.26 6.78
N ALA A 54 -11.23 -20.79 7.60
CA ALA A 54 -9.91 -21.22 7.13
C ALA A 54 -9.97 -22.38 6.11
N THR A 55 -10.85 -23.35 6.32
CA THR A 55 -10.98 -24.52 5.43
C THR A 55 -11.46 -24.10 4.04
N GLU A 56 -12.57 -23.38 3.96
CA GLU A 56 -13.12 -22.91 2.69
C GLU A 56 -12.13 -21.98 1.98
N LEU A 57 -11.46 -21.10 2.71
CA LEU A 57 -10.47 -20.20 2.16
C LEU A 57 -9.28 -20.94 1.54
N SER A 58 -8.81 -22.04 2.15
CA SER A 58 -7.72 -22.85 1.60
C SER A 58 -8.08 -23.46 0.24
N PHE A 59 -9.32 -23.93 0.08
CA PHE A 59 -9.84 -24.42 -1.21
C PHE A 59 -9.95 -23.31 -2.24
N ARG A 60 -10.44 -22.14 -1.86
CA ARG A 60 -10.56 -20.96 -2.75
C ARG A 60 -9.19 -20.47 -3.20
N HIS A 61 -8.22 -20.42 -2.28
CA HIS A 61 -6.84 -20.03 -2.55
C HIS A 61 -6.21 -20.93 -3.62
N LYS A 62 -6.36 -22.25 -3.46
CA LYS A 62 -5.88 -23.25 -4.43
C LYS A 62 -6.60 -23.14 -5.76
N ARG A 63 -7.94 -23.05 -5.75
CA ARG A 63 -8.78 -22.93 -6.96
C ARG A 63 -8.53 -21.65 -7.73
N GLY A 64 -8.24 -20.55 -7.02
CA GLY A 64 -7.88 -19.25 -7.60
C GLY A 64 -6.47 -19.20 -8.20
N GLY A 65 -5.72 -20.30 -8.16
CA GLY A 65 -4.35 -20.35 -8.70
C GLY A 65 -3.31 -19.57 -7.90
N GLN A 66 -3.63 -19.19 -6.66
CA GLN A 66 -2.74 -18.39 -5.81
C GLN A 66 -1.72 -19.25 -5.03
N LEU A 67 -1.86 -20.56 -5.05
CA LEU A 67 -0.93 -21.49 -4.42
C LEU A 67 0.19 -21.84 -5.39
N THR A 68 1.33 -21.18 -5.28
CA THR A 68 2.50 -21.43 -6.12
C THR A 68 3.36 -22.57 -5.55
N SER A 69 4.08 -23.30 -6.41
CA SER A 69 4.87 -24.47 -6.00
C SER A 69 6.09 -24.13 -5.13
N LYS A 70 6.50 -22.87 -5.04
CA LYS A 70 7.68 -22.42 -4.30
C LYS A 70 7.33 -21.29 -3.31
N MET A 71 6.25 -21.46 -2.57
CA MET A 71 5.78 -20.49 -1.57
C MET A 71 6.81 -20.15 -0.48
N ARG A 72 7.82 -20.98 -0.29
CA ARG A 72 8.91 -20.69 0.65
C ARG A 72 9.62 -19.35 0.40
N PHE A 73 9.64 -18.87 -0.85
CA PHE A 73 10.24 -17.57 -1.16
C PHE A 73 9.37 -16.40 -0.67
N GLN A 74 8.05 -16.55 -0.74
CA GLN A 74 7.12 -15.58 -0.17
C GLN A 74 7.14 -15.65 1.35
N THR A 75 7.14 -16.87 1.91
CA THR A 75 7.21 -17.07 3.37
C THR A 75 8.48 -16.48 3.98
N ALA A 76 9.64 -16.70 3.34
CA ALA A 76 10.89 -16.13 3.80
C ALA A 76 10.90 -14.59 3.79
N GLN A 77 10.22 -13.96 2.81
CA GLN A 77 10.06 -12.50 2.79
C GLN A 77 9.18 -12.03 3.95
N LEU A 78 8.06 -12.72 4.24
CA LEU A 78 7.20 -12.38 5.36
C LEU A 78 7.88 -12.59 6.71
N ASP A 79 8.66 -13.65 6.84
CA ASP A 79 9.43 -13.95 8.04
C ASP A 79 10.45 -12.83 8.32
N ALA A 80 11.26 -12.47 7.33
CA ALA A 80 12.19 -11.36 7.43
C ALA A 80 11.49 -10.02 7.70
N TYR A 81 10.36 -9.76 7.05
CA TYR A 81 9.58 -8.56 7.17
C TYR A 81 9.01 -8.34 8.58
N LEU A 82 8.61 -9.44 9.25
CA LEU A 82 8.04 -9.41 10.60
C LEU A 82 9.11 -9.49 11.71
N THR A 83 10.36 -9.85 11.36
CA THR A 83 11.46 -9.96 12.31
C THR A 83 11.93 -8.58 12.76
N ASP A 84 12.21 -8.43 14.05
CA ASP A 84 12.79 -7.25 14.68
C ASP A 84 12.07 -5.93 14.35
N ASP A 85 10.74 -5.99 14.20
CA ASP A 85 9.89 -4.83 13.88
C ASP A 85 10.23 -4.10 12.56
N LEU A 86 10.95 -4.75 11.64
CA LEU A 86 11.34 -4.16 10.36
C LEU A 86 10.16 -3.56 9.59
N TRP A 87 9.00 -4.21 9.63
CA TRP A 87 7.78 -3.73 8.98
C TRP A 87 7.26 -2.41 9.55
N PHE A 88 7.43 -2.17 10.85
CA PHE A 88 7.12 -0.89 11.48
C PHE A 88 8.15 0.17 11.13
N ASP A 89 9.43 -0.16 11.09
CA ASP A 89 10.49 0.77 10.72
C ASP A 89 10.32 1.26 9.27
N ASN A 90 10.05 0.35 8.35
CA ASN A 90 9.72 0.70 6.97
C ASN A 90 8.49 1.63 6.89
N ALA A 91 7.44 1.33 7.65
CA ALA A 91 6.24 2.13 7.68
C ALA A 91 6.47 3.53 8.28
N ARG A 92 7.22 3.61 9.39
CA ARG A 92 7.61 4.90 10.00
C ARG A 92 8.38 5.77 9.02
N GLN A 93 9.37 5.18 8.33
CA GLN A 93 10.16 5.89 7.33
C GLN A 93 9.29 6.37 6.16
N ALA A 94 8.43 5.51 5.62
CA ALA A 94 7.55 5.86 4.51
C ALA A 94 6.55 6.98 4.89
N ASN A 95 5.95 6.89 6.08
CA ASN A 95 5.04 7.92 6.58
C ASN A 95 5.77 9.25 6.80
N ALA A 96 6.99 9.22 7.38
CA ALA A 96 7.80 10.42 7.59
C ALA A 96 8.19 11.09 6.25
N MET A 97 8.52 10.30 5.22
CA MET A 97 8.83 10.85 3.90
C MET A 97 7.61 11.46 3.22
N ALA A 98 6.43 10.85 3.37
CA ALA A 98 5.18 11.43 2.87
C ALA A 98 4.85 12.75 3.58
N ALA A 99 5.03 12.82 4.90
CA ALA A 99 4.85 14.04 5.67
C ALA A 99 5.84 15.14 5.25
N ARG A 100 7.11 14.79 5.02
CA ARG A 100 8.14 15.71 4.52
C ARG A 100 7.80 16.24 3.12
N LEU A 101 7.37 15.36 2.21
CA LEU A 101 6.92 15.77 0.88
C LEU A 101 5.72 16.72 0.97
N ARG A 102 4.71 16.38 1.78
CA ARG A 102 3.55 17.22 2.02
C ARG A 102 3.96 18.63 2.47
N ALA A 103 4.82 18.72 3.47
CA ALA A 103 5.31 20.01 3.98
C ALA A 103 6.07 20.79 2.90
N GLY A 104 6.87 20.11 2.08
CA GLY A 104 7.66 20.75 1.03
C GLY A 104 6.84 21.29 -0.15
N ILE A 105 5.63 20.78 -0.37
CA ILE A 105 4.77 21.21 -1.49
C ILE A 105 3.57 22.04 -1.05
N ALA A 106 3.32 22.17 0.26
CA ALA A 106 2.12 22.83 0.78
C ALA A 106 1.98 24.30 0.34
N ASP A 107 3.10 25.01 0.26
CA ASP A 107 3.15 26.42 -0.09
C ASP A 107 3.58 26.68 -1.54
N VAL A 108 3.68 25.63 -2.36
CA VAL A 108 4.03 25.79 -3.77
C VAL A 108 2.83 26.34 -4.54
N ALA A 109 3.02 27.47 -5.22
CA ALA A 109 1.97 28.09 -6.03
C ALA A 109 1.47 27.11 -7.11
N GLY A 110 0.16 26.97 -7.21
CA GLY A 110 -0.49 26.05 -8.16
C GLY A 110 -0.57 24.59 -7.68
N VAL A 111 -0.19 24.30 -6.44
CA VAL A 111 -0.37 22.98 -5.80
C VAL A 111 -1.40 23.09 -4.68
N THR A 112 -2.34 22.16 -4.65
CA THR A 112 -3.31 22.02 -3.55
C THR A 112 -3.21 20.60 -3.00
N VAL A 113 -2.75 20.46 -1.75
CA VAL A 113 -2.70 19.16 -1.06
C VAL A 113 -4.10 18.82 -0.54
N MET A 114 -4.63 17.68 -0.96
CA MET A 114 -6.01 17.27 -0.69
C MET A 114 -6.13 16.23 0.43
N SER A 115 -5.03 15.57 0.80
CA SER A 115 -5.03 14.52 1.81
C SER A 115 -4.68 15.06 3.18
N GLU A 116 -5.39 14.58 4.21
CA GLU A 116 -4.94 14.73 5.58
C GLU A 116 -3.65 13.93 5.83
N PRO A 117 -2.77 14.38 6.75
CA PRO A 117 -1.61 13.58 7.13
C PRO A 117 -2.08 12.31 7.83
N GLY A 118 -1.60 11.16 7.40
CA GLY A 118 -2.04 9.91 8.04
C GLY A 118 -1.19 8.69 7.68
N SER A 119 -0.76 8.58 6.43
CA SER A 119 0.03 7.42 6.01
C SER A 119 1.04 7.83 4.93
N ASN A 120 1.57 6.86 4.21
CA ASN A 120 2.48 7.09 3.09
C ASN A 120 1.78 7.42 1.76
N ILE A 121 0.56 7.93 1.80
CA ILE A 121 -0.19 8.37 0.62
C ILE A 121 -0.38 9.88 0.67
N LEU A 122 -0.16 10.54 -0.45
CA LEU A 122 -0.40 11.95 -0.66
C LEU A 122 -1.23 12.14 -1.92
N PHE A 123 -2.29 12.93 -1.82
CA PHE A 123 -3.08 13.39 -2.95
C PHE A 123 -2.91 14.89 -3.10
N ALA A 124 -2.59 15.33 -4.30
CA ALA A 124 -2.45 16.75 -4.61
C ALA A 124 -3.01 17.07 -6.00
N ASN A 125 -3.64 18.22 -6.13
CA ASN A 125 -3.99 18.81 -7.41
C ASN A 125 -2.91 19.78 -7.84
N PHE A 126 -2.67 19.84 -9.14
CA PHE A 126 -1.73 20.77 -9.77
C PHE A 126 -2.49 21.68 -10.74
N SER A 127 -2.09 22.94 -10.82
CA SER A 127 -2.63 23.84 -11.83
C SER A 127 -2.32 23.37 -13.25
N SER A 128 -3.08 23.87 -14.22
CA SER A 128 -2.86 23.53 -15.64
C SER A 128 -1.47 23.94 -16.11
N GLU A 129 -0.95 25.06 -15.63
CA GLU A 129 0.39 25.56 -15.96
C GLU A 129 1.47 24.60 -15.48
N LEU A 130 1.41 24.15 -14.21
CA LEU A 130 2.35 23.19 -13.66
C LEU A 130 2.25 21.84 -14.35
N THR A 131 1.03 21.36 -14.61
CA THR A 131 0.81 20.11 -15.30
C THR A 131 1.42 20.12 -16.70
N THR A 132 1.22 21.20 -17.44
CA THR A 132 1.78 21.37 -18.78
C THR A 132 3.31 21.47 -18.77
N ALA A 133 3.87 22.15 -17.78
CA ALA A 133 5.32 22.30 -17.64
C ALA A 133 6.02 20.96 -17.28
N TRP A 134 5.39 20.15 -16.45
CA TRP A 134 5.98 18.87 -15.97
C TRP A 134 5.68 17.68 -16.86
N PHE A 135 4.52 17.70 -17.52
CA PHE A 135 4.08 16.66 -18.45
C PHE A 135 3.74 17.28 -19.81
N PRO A 136 4.72 17.81 -20.54
CA PRO A 136 4.45 18.32 -21.88
C PRO A 136 3.87 17.17 -22.69
N LEU A 137 2.60 17.30 -23.09
CA LEU A 137 1.99 16.37 -24.03
C LEU A 137 2.90 16.33 -25.25
N ARG A 138 3.47 15.18 -25.55
CA ARG A 138 4.12 14.96 -26.84
C ARG A 138 3.03 15.04 -27.91
N THR A 139 2.77 16.24 -28.40
CA THR A 139 2.09 16.40 -29.66
C THR A 139 3.05 15.92 -30.73
N SER A 140 2.93 14.65 -31.10
CA SER A 140 3.54 14.19 -32.36
C SER A 140 2.94 15.06 -33.45
N PRO A 141 3.75 15.76 -34.27
CA PRO A 141 3.19 16.47 -35.41
C PRO A 141 2.47 15.44 -36.29
N PRO A 142 1.30 15.81 -36.88
CA PRO A 142 0.61 14.90 -37.79
C PRO A 142 1.58 14.57 -38.89
N THR A 143 1.86 13.30 -39.09
CA THR A 143 2.58 12.78 -40.24
C THR A 143 1.81 13.23 -41.46
N SER A 144 2.32 14.24 -42.16
CA SER A 144 1.84 14.59 -43.49
C SER A 144 2.08 13.40 -44.39
N MET A 145 1.04 12.62 -44.64
CA MET A 145 1.03 11.68 -45.75
C MET A 145 1.04 12.52 -47.02
N SER A 146 2.21 12.69 -47.62
CA SER A 146 2.34 13.18 -48.97
C SER A 146 1.86 12.08 -49.93
N SER A 147 0.81 12.40 -50.63
CA SER A 147 0.31 11.70 -51.84
C SER A 147 1.36 11.56 -52.91
#